data_657bf96652f66797f5a4f72fd3289b0a
#
_entry.id   657bf96652f66797f5a4f72fd3289b0a
#
_cell.length_a   1.000
_cell.length_b   1.000
_cell.length_c   1.000
_cell.angle_alpha   90.00
_cell.angle_beta   90.00
_cell.angle_gamma   90.00
#
_symmetry.space_group_name_H-M   'P 1'
#
loop_
_entity.id
_entity.type
_entity.pdbx_description
1 polymer ?
#
loop_
_entity_poly.entity_id
_entity_poly.type
_entity_poly.pdbx_seq_one_letter_code
_entity_poly.pdbx_strand_id
1 'polypeptide(L)'
;MYPIKLSILSSKILLLSIFLGLIVTAGCGFQPLYLHGGANKSDIVYKLAHIIISPIENRTGQILRNYLQDKLTPTGIPKSPAYKLDVSLKETRSDMVVLRDSTSTFAKIKISAKYRLFHIETKQILNHGTAVATTVFNIVESEYANLNAQRDARRRAVDNISHTIKERLALFFLQKRQ
;
A
#
# COMPACT_ATOMS: atom_id res chain seq x y z
N MET A 1 -38.23 -12.12 58.21
CA MET A 1 -36.85 -11.64 58.39
C MET A 1 -35.91 -12.42 57.47
N TYR A 2 -35.87 -12.16 56.15
CA TYR A 2 -34.84 -12.64 55.17
C TYR A 2 -34.94 -11.92 53.84
N PRO A 3 -34.54 -10.62 53.65
CA PRO A 3 -34.40 -10.03 52.33
C PRO A 3 -32.93 -9.81 51.90
N ILE A 4 -31.91 -10.15 52.72
CA ILE A 4 -30.52 -9.74 52.48
C ILE A 4 -29.75 -10.67 51.50
N LYS A 5 -30.14 -11.94 51.40
CA LYS A 5 -29.44 -12.91 50.54
C LYS A 5 -29.74 -12.73 49.01
N LEU A 6 -30.87 -12.14 48.65
CA LEU A 6 -31.28 -11.99 47.27
C LEU A 6 -30.52 -10.85 46.54
N SER A 7 -30.16 -9.79 47.29
CA SER A 7 -29.43 -8.63 46.72
C SER A 7 -27.95 -8.95 46.40
N ILE A 8 -27.34 -9.84 47.19
CA ILE A 8 -25.93 -10.26 46.97
C ILE A 8 -25.83 -11.21 45.79
N LEU A 9 -26.84 -12.01 45.50
CA LEU A 9 -26.87 -12.92 44.38
C LEU A 9 -27.05 -12.14 43.06
N SER A 10 -27.91 -11.13 43.00
CA SER A 10 -28.14 -10.28 41.84
C SER A 10 -26.90 -9.43 41.48
N SER A 11 -26.17 -8.92 42.48
CA SER A 11 -24.92 -8.18 42.28
C SER A 11 -23.82 -9.05 41.69
N LYS A 12 -23.69 -10.31 42.12
CA LYS A 12 -22.70 -11.24 41.54
C LYS A 12 -23.02 -11.65 40.09
N ILE A 13 -24.30 -11.81 39.77
CA ILE A 13 -24.76 -12.11 38.42
C ILE A 13 -24.50 -10.90 37.50
N LEU A 14 -24.73 -9.69 37.98
CA LEU A 14 -24.45 -8.45 37.25
C LEU A 14 -22.94 -8.28 36.95
N LEU A 15 -22.08 -8.53 37.92
CA LEU A 15 -20.63 -8.48 37.78
C LEU A 15 -20.13 -9.56 36.79
N LEU A 16 -20.69 -10.77 36.82
CA LEU A 16 -20.35 -11.86 35.93
C LEU A 16 -20.74 -11.53 34.46
N SER A 17 -21.92 -10.90 34.26
CA SER A 17 -22.37 -10.50 32.92
C SER A 17 -21.53 -9.37 32.34
N ILE A 18 -21.07 -8.41 33.16
CA ILE A 18 -20.17 -7.32 32.76
C ILE A 18 -18.78 -7.91 32.39
N PHE A 19 -18.28 -8.85 33.18
CA PHE A 19 -17.00 -9.51 32.91
C PHE A 19 -17.03 -10.35 31.65
N LEU A 20 -18.14 -11.08 31.40
CA LEU A 20 -18.34 -11.85 30.17
C LEU A 20 -18.47 -10.94 28.92
N GLY A 21 -19.12 -9.78 29.03
CA GLY A 21 -19.22 -8.77 27.98
C GLY A 21 -17.86 -8.15 27.60
N LEU A 22 -16.96 -7.99 28.55
CA LEU A 22 -15.61 -7.44 28.32
C LEU A 22 -14.71 -8.40 27.53
N ILE A 23 -14.92 -9.72 27.63
CA ILE A 23 -14.14 -10.74 26.93
C ILE A 23 -14.48 -10.78 25.45
N VAL A 24 -15.71 -10.44 25.05
CA VAL A 24 -16.17 -10.47 23.65
C VAL A 24 -15.59 -9.32 22.82
N THR A 25 -15.18 -8.22 23.44
CA THR A 25 -14.59 -7.06 22.75
C THR A 25 -13.09 -7.20 22.43
N ALA A 26 -12.40 -8.19 22.98
CA ALA A 26 -10.97 -8.44 22.76
C ALA A 26 -10.65 -9.13 21.42
N GLY A 27 -11.68 -9.47 20.62
CA GLY A 27 -11.54 -10.26 19.38
C GLY A 27 -11.33 -9.47 18.10
N CYS A 28 -11.01 -8.17 18.12
CA CYS A 28 -10.56 -7.46 16.91
C CYS A 28 -9.15 -7.94 16.55
N GLY A 29 -9.07 -8.98 15.72
CA GLY A 29 -7.83 -9.54 15.17
C GLY A 29 -7.10 -8.59 14.21
N PHE A 30 -6.90 -7.33 14.60
CA PHE A 30 -6.06 -6.39 13.87
C PHE A 30 -4.60 -6.78 14.11
N GLN A 31 -3.99 -7.53 13.19
CA GLN A 31 -2.54 -7.71 13.18
C GLN A 31 -1.90 -6.51 12.46
N PRO A 32 -1.22 -5.62 13.17
CA PRO A 32 -0.52 -4.52 12.53
C PRO A 32 0.62 -5.07 11.65
N LEU A 33 0.58 -4.77 10.36
CA LEU A 33 1.56 -5.20 9.35
C LEU A 33 3.01 -4.81 9.72
N TYR A 34 3.19 -3.89 10.64
CA TYR A 34 4.48 -3.31 11.03
C TYR A 34 4.82 -3.47 12.53
N LEU A 35 4.25 -4.44 13.24
CA LEU A 35 4.61 -4.66 14.64
C LEU A 35 6.08 -5.10 14.76
N HIS A 36 6.86 -4.34 15.52
CA HIS A 36 8.26 -4.63 15.79
C HIS A 36 8.36 -5.92 16.63
N GLY A 37 8.96 -6.98 16.09
CA GLY A 37 9.43 -8.10 16.91
C GLY A 37 8.87 -9.50 16.64
N GLY A 38 8.09 -9.75 15.56
CA GLY A 38 7.67 -11.12 15.23
C GLY A 38 8.58 -11.80 14.20
N ALA A 39 8.87 -13.09 14.35
CA ALA A 39 9.58 -13.93 13.37
C ALA A 39 8.98 -13.83 11.95
N ASN A 40 7.72 -13.41 11.84
CA ASN A 40 7.00 -13.24 10.59
C ASN A 40 7.48 -12.03 9.76
N LYS A 41 7.97 -10.96 10.40
CA LYS A 41 8.42 -9.76 9.70
C LYS A 41 9.77 -9.97 9.01
N SER A 42 10.68 -10.69 9.66
CA SER A 42 12.01 -10.97 9.09
C SER A 42 11.89 -11.78 7.79
N ASP A 43 10.98 -12.77 7.73
CA ASP A 43 10.75 -13.60 6.55
C ASP A 43 10.14 -12.80 5.38
N ILE A 44 9.15 -11.92 5.65
CA ILE A 44 8.55 -11.07 4.61
C ILE A 44 9.55 -10.06 4.08
N VAL A 45 10.29 -9.39 4.97
CA VAL A 45 11.34 -8.44 4.57
C VAL A 45 12.40 -9.15 3.75
N TYR A 46 12.80 -10.36 4.15
CA TYR A 46 13.73 -11.20 3.40
C TYR A 46 13.21 -11.53 1.99
N LYS A 47 11.95 -11.98 1.85
CA LYS A 47 11.35 -12.29 0.55
C LYS A 47 11.21 -11.05 -0.34
N LEU A 48 10.82 -9.91 0.22
CA LEU A 48 10.76 -8.65 -0.50
C LEU A 48 12.15 -8.20 -0.97
N ALA A 49 13.19 -8.36 -0.14
CA ALA A 49 14.57 -8.03 -0.48
C ALA A 49 15.18 -8.92 -1.58
N HIS A 50 14.57 -10.08 -1.87
CA HIS A 50 15.01 -10.98 -2.94
C HIS A 50 14.22 -10.80 -4.26
N ILE A 51 13.50 -9.67 -4.41
CA ILE A 51 12.80 -9.32 -5.64
C ILE A 51 13.74 -8.46 -6.52
N ILE A 52 13.99 -8.90 -7.76
CA ILE A 52 14.60 -8.07 -8.79
C ILE A 52 13.51 -7.36 -9.59
N ILE A 53 13.68 -6.07 -9.86
CA ILE A 53 12.70 -5.26 -10.59
C ILE A 53 13.21 -5.06 -12.00
N SER A 54 12.42 -5.51 -12.99
CA SER A 54 12.71 -5.31 -14.41
C SER A 54 12.80 -3.82 -14.77
N PRO A 55 13.56 -3.45 -15.79
CA PRO A 55 13.49 -2.11 -16.36
C PRO A 55 12.05 -1.76 -16.72
N ILE A 56 11.62 -0.54 -16.36
CA ILE A 56 10.29 -0.03 -16.69
C ILE A 56 10.48 1.07 -17.73
N GLU A 57 9.72 1.00 -18.80
CA GLU A 57 9.79 1.96 -19.88
C GLU A 57 9.43 3.38 -19.43
N ASN A 58 9.93 4.38 -20.14
CA ASN A 58 9.70 5.81 -19.94
C ASN A 58 10.30 6.40 -18.66
N ARG A 59 10.42 7.74 -18.66
CA ARG A 59 10.95 8.49 -17.49
C ARG A 59 10.15 8.26 -16.22
N THR A 60 8.82 8.24 -16.32
CA THR A 60 7.93 7.97 -15.16
C THR A 60 8.15 6.55 -14.63
N GLY A 61 8.37 5.58 -15.54
CA GLY A 61 8.70 4.20 -15.17
C GLY A 61 10.04 4.07 -14.46
N GLN A 62 11.06 4.81 -14.89
CA GLN A 62 12.35 4.83 -14.21
C GLN A 62 12.22 5.38 -12.79
N ILE A 63 11.44 6.44 -12.58
CA ILE A 63 11.16 6.99 -11.26
C ILE A 63 10.45 5.94 -10.39
N LEU A 64 9.44 5.27 -10.92
CA LEU A 64 8.74 4.20 -10.19
C LEU A 64 9.68 3.05 -9.83
N ARG A 65 10.55 2.64 -10.75
CA ARG A 65 11.55 1.59 -10.49
C ARG A 65 12.45 1.95 -9.32
N ASN A 66 12.95 3.19 -9.27
CA ASN A 66 13.79 3.65 -8.16
C ASN A 66 13.01 3.62 -6.83
N TYR A 67 11.79 4.16 -6.78
CA TYR A 67 10.96 4.09 -5.57
C TYR A 67 10.65 2.65 -5.13
N LEU A 68 10.42 1.73 -6.07
CA LEU A 68 10.24 0.32 -5.74
C LEU A 68 11.53 -0.31 -5.21
N GLN A 69 12.69 0.02 -5.77
CA GLN A 69 13.99 -0.45 -5.27
C GLN A 69 14.22 0.04 -3.84
N ASP A 70 14.05 1.32 -3.57
CA ASP A 70 14.22 1.90 -2.24
C ASP A 70 13.30 1.25 -1.20
N LYS A 71 12.09 0.86 -1.60
CA LYS A 71 11.09 0.30 -0.69
C LYS A 71 11.16 -1.22 -0.52
N LEU A 72 11.55 -1.96 -1.56
CA LEU A 72 11.62 -3.42 -1.53
C LEU A 72 13.01 -3.93 -1.19
N THR A 73 14.04 -3.28 -1.73
CA THR A 73 15.45 -3.70 -1.61
C THR A 73 16.33 -2.57 -1.07
N PRO A 74 16.05 -2.03 0.15
CA PRO A 74 16.80 -0.89 0.70
C PRO A 74 18.30 -1.17 0.89
N THR A 75 18.69 -2.43 0.97
CA THR A 75 20.10 -2.87 1.05
C THR A 75 20.78 -3.00 -0.30
N GLY A 76 20.09 -2.66 -1.40
CA GLY A 76 20.57 -2.75 -2.77
C GLY A 76 20.02 -3.94 -3.55
N ILE A 77 20.48 -4.08 -4.80
CA ILE A 77 20.02 -5.13 -5.70
C ILE A 77 20.47 -6.51 -5.18
N PRO A 78 19.54 -7.49 -5.04
CA PRO A 78 19.89 -8.81 -4.51
C PRO A 78 20.86 -9.56 -5.44
N LYS A 79 21.91 -10.16 -4.85
CA LYS A 79 22.90 -10.97 -5.60
C LYS A 79 22.28 -12.28 -6.10
N SER A 80 21.34 -12.84 -5.36
CA SER A 80 20.62 -14.09 -5.70
C SER A 80 19.12 -13.85 -5.61
N PRO A 81 18.50 -13.22 -6.63
CA PRO A 81 17.08 -12.93 -6.61
C PRO A 81 16.28 -14.22 -6.78
N ALA A 82 15.25 -14.41 -5.94
CA ALA A 82 14.30 -15.51 -6.05
C ALA A 82 13.07 -15.12 -6.87
N TYR A 83 12.76 -13.82 -6.92
CA TYR A 83 11.55 -13.30 -7.56
C TYR A 83 11.89 -12.19 -8.54
N LYS A 84 11.07 -12.08 -9.59
CA LYS A 84 11.14 -11.02 -10.60
C LYS A 84 9.84 -10.26 -10.63
N LEU A 85 9.91 -8.93 -10.53
CA LEU A 85 8.77 -8.03 -10.63
C LEU A 85 8.80 -7.30 -11.97
N ASP A 86 7.83 -7.59 -12.84
CA ASP A 86 7.58 -6.88 -14.08
C ASP A 86 6.46 -5.86 -13.86
N VAL A 87 6.68 -4.62 -14.29
CA VAL A 87 5.70 -3.54 -14.15
C VAL A 87 5.58 -2.80 -15.48
N SER A 88 4.35 -2.53 -15.89
CA SER A 88 4.04 -1.68 -17.04
C SER A 88 3.16 -0.51 -16.62
N LEU A 89 3.44 0.69 -17.16
CA LEU A 89 2.74 1.92 -16.83
C LEU A 89 1.87 2.42 -17.98
N LYS A 90 0.72 2.97 -17.62
CA LYS A 90 -0.10 3.80 -18.49
C LYS A 90 -0.41 5.11 -17.78
N GLU A 91 0.01 6.23 -18.36
CA GLU A 91 -0.31 7.57 -17.88
C GLU A 91 -1.39 8.20 -18.75
N THR A 92 -2.36 8.86 -18.14
CA THR A 92 -3.39 9.66 -18.80
C THR A 92 -3.46 11.02 -18.12
N ARG A 93 -3.41 12.09 -18.89
CA ARG A 93 -3.65 13.46 -18.45
C ARG A 93 -5.01 13.92 -18.97
N SER A 94 -5.77 14.60 -18.15
CA SER A 94 -6.99 15.30 -18.52
C SER A 94 -7.03 16.66 -17.86
N ASP A 95 -7.27 17.69 -18.65
CA ASP A 95 -7.42 19.05 -18.16
C ASP A 95 -8.91 19.30 -17.88
N MET A 96 -9.21 19.92 -16.75
CA MET A 96 -10.57 20.19 -16.27
C MET A 96 -10.70 21.69 -16.00
N VAL A 97 -11.64 22.31 -16.68
CA VAL A 97 -12.02 23.70 -16.44
C VAL A 97 -13.19 23.70 -15.47
N VAL A 98 -13.06 24.32 -14.32
CA VAL A 98 -14.16 24.52 -13.37
C VAL A 98 -14.82 25.87 -13.66
N LEU A 99 -15.95 25.85 -14.34
CA LEU A 99 -16.78 27.03 -14.64
C LEU A 99 -17.68 27.36 -13.45
N ARG A 100 -17.14 27.93 -12.40
CA ARG A 100 -17.88 28.75 -11.44
C ARG A 100 -16.98 29.94 -11.11
N ASP A 101 -17.34 31.11 -11.64
CA ASP A 101 -16.64 32.41 -11.48
C ASP A 101 -15.13 32.35 -11.78
N SER A 102 -14.82 31.84 -12.97
CA SER A 102 -13.56 32.00 -13.71
C SER A 102 -12.27 31.89 -12.90
N THR A 103 -11.38 31.12 -13.38
CA THR A 103 -9.91 31.17 -13.31
C THR A 103 -9.19 29.96 -12.71
N SER A 104 -9.84 28.95 -12.18
CA SER A 104 -9.11 27.78 -11.71
C SER A 104 -9.17 26.65 -12.73
N THR A 105 -8.14 26.51 -13.54
CA THR A 105 -7.95 25.35 -14.41
C THR A 105 -7.09 24.32 -13.68
N PHE A 106 -7.58 23.09 -13.62
CA PHE A 106 -6.85 21.98 -13.00
C PHE A 106 -6.50 20.94 -14.04
N ALA A 107 -5.34 20.34 -13.89
CA ALA A 107 -4.98 19.13 -14.62
C ALA A 107 -4.97 17.92 -13.66
N LYS A 108 -5.54 16.82 -14.14
CA LYS A 108 -5.55 15.53 -13.49
C LYS A 108 -4.61 14.57 -14.22
N ILE A 109 -3.69 13.95 -13.47
CA ILE A 109 -2.84 12.87 -13.94
C ILE A 109 -3.29 11.59 -13.29
N LYS A 110 -3.67 10.60 -14.10
CA LYS A 110 -3.96 9.23 -13.66
C LYS A 110 -2.87 8.32 -14.17
N ILE A 111 -2.20 7.62 -13.26
CA ILE A 111 -1.19 6.60 -13.59
C ILE A 111 -1.73 5.25 -13.14
N SER A 112 -1.67 4.28 -14.04
CA SER A 112 -2.05 2.89 -13.80
C SER A 112 -0.82 2.01 -14.01
N ALA A 113 -0.41 1.27 -13.00
CA ALA A 113 0.70 0.33 -13.03
C ALA A 113 0.16 -1.10 -12.94
N LYS A 114 0.29 -1.86 -14.02
CA LYS A 114 0.03 -3.31 -14.00
C LYS A 114 1.32 -4.00 -13.59
N TYR A 115 1.27 -4.86 -12.58
CA TYR A 115 2.43 -5.59 -12.10
C TYR A 115 2.20 -7.10 -12.10
N ARG A 116 3.28 -7.85 -12.27
CA ARG A 116 3.33 -9.32 -12.21
C ARG A 116 4.58 -9.74 -11.47
N LEU A 117 4.41 -10.57 -10.44
CA LEU A 117 5.50 -11.19 -9.68
C LEU A 117 5.70 -12.61 -10.17
N PHE A 118 6.92 -12.95 -10.59
CA PHE A 118 7.31 -14.29 -11.03
C PHE A 118 8.28 -14.94 -10.04
N HIS A 119 8.21 -16.22 -9.92
CA HIS A 119 9.31 -17.02 -9.39
C HIS A 119 10.34 -17.24 -10.49
N ILE A 120 11.61 -16.96 -10.22
CA ILE A 120 12.64 -16.98 -11.27
C ILE A 120 12.87 -18.38 -11.84
N GLU A 121 12.99 -19.38 -10.96
CA GLU A 121 13.27 -20.76 -11.34
C GLU A 121 12.09 -21.40 -12.10
N THR A 122 10.89 -21.31 -11.52
CA THR A 122 9.70 -21.97 -12.10
C THR A 122 9.02 -21.17 -13.19
N LYS A 123 9.38 -19.89 -13.35
CA LYS A 123 8.75 -18.91 -14.28
C LYS A 123 7.24 -18.74 -14.10
N GLN A 124 6.69 -19.23 -12.99
CA GLN A 124 5.28 -19.12 -12.65
C GLN A 124 4.93 -17.72 -12.17
N ILE A 125 3.78 -17.21 -12.58
CA ILE A 125 3.22 -15.98 -12.03
C ILE A 125 2.67 -16.30 -10.63
N LEU A 126 3.26 -15.68 -9.62
CA LEU A 126 2.85 -15.86 -8.23
C LEU A 126 1.76 -14.87 -7.79
N ASN A 127 1.87 -13.65 -8.26
CA ASN A 127 0.94 -12.57 -7.96
C ASN A 127 0.87 -11.58 -9.10
N HIS A 128 -0.28 -10.97 -9.31
CA HIS A 128 -0.46 -9.91 -10.30
C HIS A 128 -1.54 -8.93 -9.85
N GLY A 129 -1.52 -7.74 -10.39
CA GLY A 129 -2.54 -6.75 -10.08
C GLY A 129 -2.31 -5.42 -10.78
N THR A 130 -3.17 -4.47 -10.46
CA THR A 130 -3.09 -3.11 -10.97
C THR A 130 -3.16 -2.12 -9.83
N ALA A 131 -2.13 -1.29 -9.67
CA ALA A 131 -2.14 -0.14 -8.77
C ALA A 131 -2.46 1.13 -9.57
N VAL A 132 -3.33 1.98 -9.04
CA VAL A 132 -3.76 3.22 -9.70
C VAL A 132 -3.58 4.37 -8.73
N ALA A 133 -2.99 5.46 -9.19
CA ALA A 133 -2.94 6.72 -8.47
C ALA A 133 -3.46 7.85 -9.36
N THR A 134 -4.17 8.77 -8.74
CA THR A 134 -4.66 9.99 -9.38
C THR A 134 -4.18 11.20 -8.60
N THR A 135 -3.57 12.15 -9.27
CA THR A 135 -3.09 13.41 -8.70
C THR A 135 -3.62 14.57 -9.50
N VAL A 136 -3.83 15.68 -8.83
CA VAL A 136 -4.31 16.94 -9.44
C VAL A 136 -3.29 18.02 -9.16
N PHE A 137 -3.14 18.96 -10.09
CA PHE A 137 -2.36 20.17 -9.92
C PHE A 137 -3.04 21.34 -10.62
N ASN A 138 -2.81 22.55 -10.12
CA ASN A 138 -3.36 23.77 -10.71
C ASN A 138 -2.56 24.18 -11.94
N ILE A 139 -3.23 24.64 -12.97
CA ILE A 139 -2.63 25.29 -14.14
C ILE A 139 -2.67 26.78 -13.90
N VAL A 140 -1.51 27.44 -13.98
CA VAL A 140 -1.33 28.87 -13.84
C VAL A 140 -0.75 29.45 -15.12
N GLU A 141 -0.64 30.78 -15.23
CA GLU A 141 -0.09 31.44 -16.44
C GLU A 141 1.38 31.08 -16.71
N SER A 142 2.16 30.78 -15.69
CA SER A 142 3.58 30.44 -15.81
C SER A 142 3.78 29.01 -16.34
N GLU A 143 4.28 28.86 -17.54
CA GLU A 143 4.65 27.59 -18.15
C GLU A 143 5.66 26.81 -17.31
N TYR A 144 6.66 27.50 -16.75
CA TYR A 144 7.66 26.88 -15.88
C TYR A 144 7.04 26.32 -14.60
N ALA A 145 6.11 27.06 -13.98
CA ALA A 145 5.39 26.59 -12.80
C ALA A 145 4.54 25.35 -13.12
N ASN A 146 3.85 25.34 -14.28
CA ASN A 146 3.04 24.21 -14.74
C ASN A 146 3.88 22.96 -14.97
N LEU A 147 5.06 23.08 -15.59
CA LEU A 147 5.98 21.95 -15.81
C LEU A 147 6.47 21.37 -14.47
N ASN A 148 6.79 22.19 -13.49
CA ASN A 148 7.22 21.74 -12.17
C ASN A 148 6.07 21.08 -11.41
N ALA A 149 4.89 21.70 -11.41
CA ALA A 149 3.68 21.12 -10.79
C ALA A 149 3.32 19.77 -11.39
N GLN A 150 3.43 19.62 -12.72
CA GLN A 150 3.20 18.35 -13.41
C GLN A 150 4.23 17.27 -13.03
N ARG A 151 5.53 17.63 -12.96
CA ARG A 151 6.60 16.71 -12.53
C ARG A 151 6.38 16.24 -11.10
N ASP A 152 6.01 17.15 -10.22
CA ASP A 152 5.74 16.86 -8.83
C ASP A 152 4.48 15.99 -8.65
N ALA A 153 3.41 16.27 -9.40
CA ALA A 153 2.21 15.43 -9.44
C ALA A 153 2.52 13.99 -9.88
N ARG A 154 3.39 13.80 -10.90
CA ARG A 154 3.86 12.47 -11.31
C ARG A 154 4.63 11.77 -10.20
N ARG A 155 5.55 12.46 -9.52
CA ARG A 155 6.32 11.90 -8.41
C ARG A 155 5.41 11.40 -7.30
N ARG A 156 4.44 12.20 -6.86
CA ARG A 156 3.45 11.79 -5.86
C ARG A 156 2.65 10.57 -6.31
N ALA A 157 2.22 10.53 -7.57
CA ALA A 157 1.46 9.40 -8.10
C ALA A 157 2.29 8.11 -8.09
N VAL A 158 3.54 8.14 -8.56
CA VAL A 158 4.39 6.93 -8.58
C VAL A 158 4.84 6.52 -7.17
N ASP A 159 5.01 7.47 -6.25
CA ASP A 159 5.28 7.14 -4.85
C ASP A 159 4.12 6.36 -4.22
N ASN A 160 2.88 6.83 -4.38
CA ASN A 160 1.67 6.14 -3.94
C ASN A 160 1.54 4.74 -4.58
N ILE A 161 1.81 4.62 -5.87
CA ILE A 161 1.80 3.33 -6.58
C ILE A 161 2.85 2.37 -5.99
N SER A 162 4.06 2.86 -5.71
CA SER A 162 5.12 2.04 -5.14
C SER A 162 4.78 1.52 -3.74
N HIS A 163 4.13 2.34 -2.90
CA HIS A 163 3.59 1.92 -1.61
C HIS A 163 2.53 0.83 -1.77
N THR A 164 1.55 1.06 -2.64
CA THR A 164 0.46 0.09 -2.89
C THR A 164 0.99 -1.25 -3.39
N ILE A 165 1.98 -1.25 -4.29
CA ILE A 165 2.59 -2.49 -4.79
C ILE A 165 3.34 -3.21 -3.65
N LYS A 166 4.15 -2.50 -2.86
CA LYS A 166 4.85 -3.07 -1.70
C LYS A 166 3.89 -3.73 -0.72
N GLU A 167 2.81 -3.03 -0.34
CA GLU A 167 1.81 -3.54 0.59
C GLU A 167 1.14 -4.82 0.07
N ARG A 168 0.73 -4.83 -1.20
CA ARG A 168 0.10 -6.00 -1.82
C ARG A 168 1.04 -7.20 -1.92
N LEU A 169 2.32 -6.98 -2.23
CA LEU A 169 3.33 -8.03 -2.23
C LEU A 169 3.60 -8.55 -0.82
N ALA A 170 3.65 -7.69 0.18
CA ALA A 170 3.80 -8.09 1.59
C ALA A 170 2.61 -8.94 2.05
N LEU A 171 1.38 -8.52 1.73
CA LEU A 171 0.15 -9.28 2.04
C LEU A 171 0.15 -10.65 1.33
N PHE A 172 0.55 -10.71 0.06
CA PHE A 172 0.68 -11.97 -0.66
C PHE A 172 1.63 -12.95 0.03
N PHE A 173 2.82 -12.48 0.45
CA PHE A 173 3.79 -13.35 1.15
C PHE A 173 3.31 -13.76 2.54
N LEU A 174 2.47 -12.95 3.20
CA LEU A 174 1.80 -13.33 4.45
C LEU A 174 0.80 -14.48 4.24
N GLN A 175 -0.05 -14.38 3.23
CA GLN A 175 -1.11 -15.35 2.94
C GLN A 175 -0.56 -16.71 2.46
N LYS A 176 0.51 -16.73 1.68
CA LYS A 176 1.11 -17.98 1.15
C LYS A 176 1.78 -18.84 2.23
N ARG A 177 1.84 -18.37 3.46
CA ARG A 177 2.43 -19.08 4.60
C ARG A 177 1.42 -19.91 5.39
N GLN A 178 0.12 -19.65 5.24
CA GLN A 178 -0.96 -20.44 5.84
C GLN A 178 -1.28 -21.66 4.95
#